data_9a0bb4041510069854255aae61040ddd
#
_entry.id   9a0bb4041510069854255aae61040ddd
#
_cell.length_a   1.000
_cell.length_b   1.000
_cell.length_c   1.000
_cell.angle_alpha   90.00
_cell.angle_beta   90.00
_cell.angle_gamma   90.00
#
_symmetry.space_group_name_H-M   'P 1'
#
loop_
_entity.id
_entity.type
_entity.pdbx_description
1 polymer ?
#
loop_
_entity_poly.entity_id
_entity_poly.type
_entity_poly.pdbx_seq_one_letter_code
_entity_poly.pdbx_strand_id
1 'polypeptide(L)'
;MENAIKVDYTFRQVATESDFKYYIEHLHQPSYSAYDTIYLCFHGLEKSICFADKTNLDLIAFAEKDANRGIFEGRNVHFGSCSTLKMNKEEILHFKRLTKARMITGYTEDVDFTSSFIFETWLLNAMWLNSDFAAKRINDLAENEMPYYTKKFGFEAF
;
A
#
# COMPACT_ATOMS: atom_id res chain seq x y z
N MET A 1 19.94 -4.05 26.95
CA MET A 1 19.90 -3.20 25.73
C MET A 1 18.87 -3.82 24.80
N GLU A 2 17.70 -3.20 24.68
CA GLU A 2 16.75 -3.60 23.65
C GLU A 2 17.40 -3.36 22.30
N ASN A 3 17.47 -4.39 21.47
CA ASN A 3 17.97 -4.25 20.12
C ASN A 3 17.00 -3.33 19.37
N ALA A 4 17.43 -2.13 19.03
CA ALA A 4 16.66 -1.26 18.18
C ALA A 4 16.39 -2.01 16.86
N ILE A 5 15.12 -2.13 16.51
CA ILE A 5 14.70 -2.73 15.24
C ILE A 5 15.28 -1.87 14.12
N LYS A 6 16.20 -2.44 13.34
CA LYS A 6 16.74 -1.77 12.17
C LYS A 6 15.92 -2.18 10.95
N VAL A 7 15.13 -1.25 10.43
CA VAL A 7 14.40 -1.42 9.17
C VAL A 7 15.20 -0.75 8.06
N ASP A 8 15.60 -1.51 7.07
CA ASP A 8 16.17 -0.95 5.85
C ASP A 8 15.06 -0.40 4.96
N TYR A 9 15.20 0.85 4.52
CA TYR A 9 14.21 1.49 3.67
C TYR A 9 14.86 2.28 2.55
N THR A 10 14.11 2.45 1.48
CA THR A 10 14.45 3.34 0.37
C THR A 10 13.31 4.32 0.15
N PHE A 11 13.59 5.61 0.21
CA PHE A 11 12.62 6.66 -0.06
C PHE A 11 12.80 7.22 -1.48
N ARG A 12 11.66 7.46 -2.15
CA ARG A 12 11.61 8.13 -3.45
C ARG A 12 10.52 9.18 -3.46
N GLN A 13 10.86 10.38 -3.88
CA GLN A 13 9.88 11.42 -4.11
C GLN A 13 9.32 11.29 -5.53
N VAL A 14 8.01 11.25 -5.64
CA VAL A 14 7.28 11.04 -6.90
C VAL A 14 6.32 12.20 -7.08
N ALA A 15 6.52 12.99 -8.12
CA ALA A 15 5.70 14.16 -8.41
C ALA A 15 4.72 13.95 -9.57
N THR A 16 5.01 13.00 -10.47
CA THR A 16 4.25 12.75 -11.68
C THR A 16 3.98 11.26 -11.90
N GLU A 17 3.03 10.93 -12.78
CA GLU A 17 2.82 9.53 -13.21
C GLU A 17 4.07 8.93 -13.86
N SER A 18 4.85 9.75 -14.58
CA SER A 18 6.10 9.30 -15.20
C SER A 18 7.14 8.89 -14.16
N ASP A 19 7.32 9.69 -13.09
CA ASP A 19 8.21 9.34 -11.99
C ASP A 19 7.75 8.04 -11.31
N PHE A 20 6.42 7.92 -11.08
CA PHE A 20 5.84 6.73 -10.48
C PHE A 20 6.18 5.48 -11.30
N LYS A 21 5.91 5.50 -12.60
CA LYS A 21 6.22 4.38 -13.50
C LYS A 21 7.69 4.05 -13.49
N TYR A 22 8.56 5.05 -13.57
CA TYR A 22 10.01 4.85 -13.53
C TYR A 22 10.44 4.07 -12.28
N TYR A 23 10.00 4.49 -11.08
CA TYR A 23 10.42 3.81 -9.85
C TYR A 23 9.75 2.44 -9.67
N ILE A 24 8.49 2.27 -10.07
CA ILE A 24 7.81 0.98 -9.98
C ILE A 24 8.46 -0.07 -10.91
N GLU A 25 8.84 0.30 -12.11
CA GLU A 25 9.56 -0.59 -13.04
C GLU A 25 10.92 -1.04 -12.48
N HIS A 26 11.57 -0.18 -11.69
CA HIS A 26 12.85 -0.51 -11.05
C HIS A 26 12.73 -1.51 -9.90
N LEU A 27 11.54 -1.79 -9.38
CA LEU A 27 11.34 -2.77 -8.31
C LEU A 27 11.79 -4.19 -8.69
N HIS A 28 11.88 -4.49 -9.97
CA HIS A 28 12.37 -5.80 -10.45
C HIS A 28 13.91 -5.92 -10.45
N GLN A 29 14.62 -4.84 -10.17
CA GLN A 29 16.09 -4.90 -10.08
C GLN A 29 16.55 -5.69 -8.84
N PRO A 30 17.66 -6.43 -8.93
CA PRO A 30 18.19 -7.21 -7.81
C PRO A 30 18.40 -6.40 -6.52
N SER A 31 18.74 -5.11 -6.64
CA SER A 31 18.94 -4.20 -5.51
C SER A 31 17.67 -3.99 -4.66
N TYR A 32 16.50 -4.25 -5.22
CA TYR A 32 15.22 -4.14 -4.50
C TYR A 32 14.63 -5.49 -4.07
N SER A 33 15.32 -6.61 -4.32
CA SER A 33 14.79 -7.95 -4.03
C SER A 33 14.54 -8.22 -2.54
N ALA A 34 15.27 -7.53 -1.66
CA ALA A 34 15.12 -7.66 -0.21
C ALA A 34 13.96 -6.84 0.38
N TYR A 35 13.37 -5.93 -0.41
CA TYR A 35 12.25 -5.09 0.06
C TYR A 35 10.93 -5.78 -0.25
N ASP A 36 10.24 -6.21 0.78
CA ASP A 36 8.98 -6.97 0.68
C ASP A 36 7.73 -6.10 0.82
N THR A 37 7.89 -4.84 1.21
CA THR A 37 6.78 -3.92 1.43
C THR A 37 6.99 -2.62 0.65
N ILE A 38 5.95 -2.20 -0.06
CA ILE A 38 5.88 -0.93 -0.79
C ILE A 38 4.85 -0.06 -0.07
N TYR A 39 5.27 1.12 0.36
CA TYR A 39 4.41 2.12 0.95
C TYR A 39 4.19 3.26 -0.04
N LEU A 40 2.96 3.41 -0.52
CA LEU A 40 2.53 4.43 -1.48
C LEU A 40 1.80 5.55 -0.75
N CYS A 41 2.54 6.62 -0.41
CA CYS A 41 2.01 7.79 0.28
C CYS A 41 1.72 8.90 -0.73
N PHE A 42 0.45 9.10 -1.06
CA PHE A 42 -0.06 10.09 -2.01
C PHE A 42 -1.33 10.76 -1.48
N HIS A 43 -1.80 11.80 -2.14
CA HIS A 43 -3.21 12.12 -2.09
C HIS A 43 -4.00 11.02 -2.82
N GLY A 44 -5.19 10.73 -2.34
CA GLY A 44 -6.04 9.69 -2.91
C GLY A 44 -7.44 10.19 -3.22
N LEU A 45 -8.03 9.55 -4.18
CA LEU A 45 -9.45 9.60 -4.50
C LEU A 45 -9.94 8.15 -4.66
N GLU A 46 -11.24 7.98 -4.77
CA GLU A 46 -11.83 6.67 -5.05
C GLU A 46 -11.12 6.00 -6.25
N LYS A 47 -10.57 4.80 -6.02
CA LYS A 47 -9.82 3.98 -6.99
C LYS A 47 -8.57 4.62 -7.59
N SER A 48 -8.08 5.74 -7.04
CA SER A 48 -6.99 6.48 -7.68
C SER A 48 -6.01 7.05 -6.67
N ILE A 49 -4.75 7.18 -7.11
CA ILE A 49 -3.75 8.02 -6.47
C ILE A 49 -3.55 9.32 -7.27
N CYS A 50 -3.28 10.41 -6.56
CA CYS A 50 -3.14 11.74 -7.16
C CYS A 50 -1.71 12.23 -7.04
N PHE A 51 -1.17 12.77 -8.15
CA PHE A 51 0.18 13.33 -8.20
C PHE A 51 0.20 14.85 -7.97
N ALA A 52 1.38 15.39 -7.69
CA ALA A 52 1.56 16.83 -7.43
C ALA A 52 1.22 17.70 -8.64
N ASP A 53 1.34 17.19 -9.85
CA ASP A 53 0.96 17.86 -11.10
C ASP A 53 -0.56 17.86 -11.37
N LYS A 54 -1.37 17.37 -10.41
CA LYS A 54 -2.83 17.23 -10.47
C LYS A 54 -3.32 16.14 -11.43
N THR A 55 -2.47 15.29 -11.95
CA THR A 55 -2.89 14.08 -12.65
C THR A 55 -3.25 12.98 -11.67
N ASN A 56 -4.11 12.04 -12.09
CA ASN A 56 -4.56 10.91 -11.29
C ASN A 56 -4.25 9.61 -12.02
N LEU A 57 -3.88 8.59 -11.26
CA LEU A 57 -3.69 7.23 -11.74
C LEU A 57 -4.83 6.35 -11.23
N ASP A 58 -5.71 5.92 -12.12
CA ASP A 58 -6.71 4.89 -11.83
C ASP A 58 -6.02 3.54 -11.65
N LEU A 59 -6.26 2.89 -10.51
CA LEU A 59 -5.58 1.65 -10.14
C LEU A 59 -5.95 0.48 -11.04
N ILE A 60 -7.21 0.40 -11.45
CA ILE A 60 -7.67 -0.70 -12.30
C ILE A 60 -7.09 -0.54 -13.71
N ALA A 61 -7.21 0.64 -14.30
CA ALA A 61 -6.61 0.93 -15.60
C ALA A 61 -5.08 0.76 -15.60
N PHE A 62 -4.42 1.06 -14.47
CA PHE A 62 -2.99 0.80 -14.31
C PHE A 62 -2.69 -0.70 -14.33
N ALA A 63 -3.41 -1.51 -13.55
CA ALA A 63 -3.17 -2.94 -13.44
C ALA A 63 -3.47 -3.71 -14.73
N GLU A 64 -4.43 -3.23 -15.52
CA GLU A 64 -4.84 -3.86 -16.79
C GLU A 64 -3.83 -3.69 -17.93
N LYS A 65 -2.90 -2.75 -17.82
CA LYS A 65 -1.81 -2.61 -18.81
C LYS A 65 -0.89 -3.83 -18.75
N ASP A 66 -0.61 -4.43 -19.87
CA ASP A 66 0.26 -5.63 -19.95
C ASP A 66 1.65 -5.39 -19.33
N ALA A 67 2.21 -4.20 -19.49
CA ALA A 67 3.48 -3.82 -18.88
C ALA A 67 3.48 -3.84 -17.34
N ASN A 68 2.31 -3.76 -16.70
CA ASN A 68 2.17 -3.73 -15.25
C ASN A 68 1.77 -5.09 -14.65
N ARG A 69 1.66 -6.11 -15.49
CA ARG A 69 1.35 -7.46 -14.98
C ARG A 69 2.49 -8.00 -14.12
N GLY A 70 2.16 -8.38 -12.89
CA GLY A 70 3.15 -8.86 -11.93
C GLY A 70 4.05 -7.78 -11.35
N ILE A 71 3.74 -6.49 -11.55
CA ILE A 71 4.60 -5.37 -11.12
C ILE A 71 4.89 -5.35 -9.62
N PHE A 72 3.98 -5.91 -8.81
CA PHE A 72 4.13 -6.03 -7.35
C PHE A 72 4.34 -7.47 -6.87
N GLU A 73 4.82 -8.34 -7.74
CA GLU A 73 4.93 -9.77 -7.45
C GLU A 73 5.66 -10.04 -6.14
N GLY A 74 4.97 -10.78 -5.24
CA GLY A 74 5.49 -11.20 -3.94
C GLY A 74 5.57 -10.11 -2.87
N ARG A 75 5.13 -8.88 -3.16
CA ARG A 75 5.23 -7.75 -2.23
C ARG A 75 3.91 -7.38 -1.58
N ASN A 76 4.00 -6.85 -0.37
CA ASN A 76 2.90 -6.13 0.27
C ASN A 76 2.86 -4.71 -0.28
N VAL A 77 1.66 -4.22 -0.59
CA VAL A 77 1.46 -2.84 -1.08
C VAL A 77 0.48 -2.14 -0.14
N HIS A 78 0.95 -1.08 0.50
CA HIS A 78 0.12 -0.22 1.34
C HIS A 78 -0.17 1.10 0.64
N PHE A 79 -1.45 1.43 0.50
CA PHE A 79 -1.92 2.72 0.01
C PHE A 79 -2.21 3.64 1.20
N GLY A 80 -1.23 4.46 1.59
CA GLY A 80 -1.36 5.50 2.62
C GLY A 80 -2.02 6.76 2.06
N SER A 81 -3.16 6.62 1.42
CA SER A 81 -3.87 7.68 0.70
C SER A 81 -5.38 7.59 0.92
N CYS A 82 -6.03 8.78 0.99
CA CYS A 82 -7.46 8.90 1.25
C CYS A 82 -8.29 8.08 0.25
N SER A 83 -9.27 7.33 0.74
CA SER A 83 -10.34 6.68 -0.06
C SER A 83 -9.86 5.82 -1.24
N THR A 84 -8.56 5.55 -1.36
CA THR A 84 -7.99 4.88 -2.55
C THR A 84 -8.55 3.47 -2.75
N LEU A 85 -8.84 2.74 -1.66
CA LEU A 85 -9.47 1.42 -1.73
C LEU A 85 -11.01 1.46 -1.69
N LYS A 86 -11.63 2.62 -1.87
CA LYS A 86 -13.07 2.74 -2.00
C LYS A 86 -13.54 2.21 -3.36
N MET A 87 -13.56 0.90 -3.46
CA MET A 87 -13.99 0.12 -4.61
C MET A 87 -14.60 -1.21 -4.13
N ASN A 88 -15.28 -1.93 -5.01
CA ASN A 88 -15.82 -3.22 -4.59
C ASN A 88 -14.70 -4.26 -4.46
N LYS A 89 -14.99 -5.31 -3.70
CA LYS A 89 -14.00 -6.37 -3.39
C LYS A 89 -13.49 -7.08 -4.65
N GLU A 90 -14.33 -7.23 -5.66
CA GLU A 90 -13.92 -7.90 -6.90
C GLU A 90 -12.88 -7.08 -7.66
N GLU A 91 -13.02 -5.76 -7.68
CA GLU A 91 -12.04 -4.84 -8.28
C GLU A 91 -10.69 -4.91 -7.55
N ILE A 92 -10.69 -4.92 -6.21
CA ILE A 92 -9.45 -5.03 -5.43
C ILE A 92 -8.76 -6.38 -5.69
N LEU A 93 -9.53 -7.47 -5.69
CA LEU A 93 -8.98 -8.79 -5.98
C LEU A 93 -8.51 -8.91 -7.44
N HIS A 94 -9.17 -8.22 -8.38
CA HIS A 94 -8.72 -8.12 -9.77
C HIS A 94 -7.37 -7.39 -9.85
N PHE A 95 -7.26 -6.22 -9.24
CA PHE A 95 -5.99 -5.48 -9.12
C PHE A 95 -4.89 -6.35 -8.52
N LYS A 96 -5.16 -6.99 -7.37
CA LYS A 96 -4.20 -7.88 -6.70
C LYS A 96 -3.73 -9.02 -7.60
N ARG A 97 -4.65 -9.66 -8.33
CA ARG A 97 -4.35 -10.77 -9.23
C ARG A 97 -3.47 -10.32 -10.40
N LEU A 98 -3.79 -9.18 -11.02
CA LEU A 98 -3.03 -8.66 -12.16
C LEU A 98 -1.62 -8.22 -11.77
N THR A 99 -1.49 -7.51 -10.65
CA THR A 99 -0.21 -7.01 -10.14
C THR A 99 0.60 -8.06 -9.39
N LYS A 100 -0.02 -9.21 -9.04
CA LYS A 100 0.55 -10.28 -8.21
C LYS A 100 1.02 -9.82 -6.84
N ALA A 101 0.46 -8.74 -6.30
CA ALA A 101 0.74 -8.32 -4.94
C ALA A 101 0.40 -9.45 -3.95
N ARG A 102 1.28 -9.69 -2.98
CA ARG A 102 1.04 -10.67 -1.90
C ARG A 102 -0.10 -10.23 -1.00
N MET A 103 -0.10 -8.97 -0.61
CA MET A 103 -1.14 -8.33 0.18
C MET A 103 -1.32 -6.88 -0.29
N ILE A 104 -2.55 -6.40 -0.25
CA ILE A 104 -2.90 -5.01 -0.48
C ILE A 104 -3.57 -4.49 0.77
N THR A 105 -3.15 -3.33 1.27
CA THR A 105 -3.75 -2.65 2.40
C THR A 105 -3.97 -1.18 2.09
N GLY A 106 -4.96 -0.57 2.74
CA GLY A 106 -5.25 0.85 2.56
C GLY A 106 -6.60 1.23 3.15
N TYR A 107 -7.15 2.35 2.70
CA TYR A 107 -8.30 3.01 3.30
C TYR A 107 -9.44 3.19 2.32
N THR A 108 -10.68 2.98 2.82
CA THR A 108 -11.91 3.27 2.07
C THR A 108 -12.47 4.66 2.40
N GLU A 109 -11.97 5.28 3.46
CA GLU A 109 -12.38 6.61 3.92
C GLU A 109 -11.20 7.59 3.87
N ASP A 110 -11.50 8.88 4.08
CA ASP A 110 -10.47 9.90 4.17
C ASP A 110 -9.69 9.79 5.48
N VAL A 111 -8.40 10.05 5.41
CA VAL A 111 -7.50 9.99 6.56
C VAL A 111 -6.87 11.36 6.84
N ASP A 112 -6.80 11.73 8.11
CA ASP A 112 -6.03 12.90 8.53
C ASP A 112 -4.56 12.52 8.80
N PHE A 113 -3.66 13.44 8.50
CA PHE A 113 -2.22 13.21 8.55
C PHE A 113 -1.73 12.67 9.91
N THR A 114 -2.17 13.27 11.02
CA THR A 114 -1.67 12.90 12.35
C THR A 114 -2.16 11.52 12.75
N SER A 115 -3.45 11.25 12.58
CA SER A 115 -4.03 9.97 12.97
C SER A 115 -3.57 8.83 12.06
N SER A 116 -3.41 9.08 10.76
CA SER A 116 -2.89 8.07 9.83
C SER A 116 -1.44 7.72 10.16
N PHE A 117 -0.60 8.69 10.51
CA PHE A 117 0.77 8.44 10.91
C PHE A 117 0.87 7.49 12.12
N ILE A 118 0.00 7.66 13.13
CA ILE A 118 -0.06 6.77 14.30
C ILE A 118 -0.43 5.35 13.86
N PHE A 119 -1.50 5.22 13.08
CA PHE A 119 -1.98 3.93 12.60
C PHE A 119 -0.96 3.23 11.67
N GLU A 120 -0.38 3.96 10.74
CA GLU A 120 0.59 3.43 9.78
C GLU A 120 1.89 3.01 10.43
N THR A 121 2.36 3.73 11.46
CA THR A 121 3.52 3.31 12.24
C THR A 121 3.26 1.96 12.91
N TRP A 122 2.09 1.78 13.51
CA TRP A 122 1.67 0.50 14.05
C TRP A 122 1.57 -0.57 12.96
N LEU A 123 0.89 -0.26 11.84
CA LEU A 123 0.67 -1.20 10.73
C LEU A 123 1.98 -1.70 10.13
N LEU A 124 2.89 -0.80 9.81
CA LEU A 124 4.20 -1.18 9.24
C LEU A 124 5.00 -2.05 10.20
N ASN A 125 4.96 -1.75 11.52
CA ASN A 125 5.56 -2.60 12.52
C ASN A 125 4.88 -3.98 12.60
N ALA A 126 3.56 -4.04 12.56
CA ALA A 126 2.80 -5.29 12.57
C ALA A 126 3.12 -6.15 11.33
N MET A 127 3.18 -5.53 10.15
CA MET A 127 3.54 -6.22 8.90
C MET A 127 4.99 -6.70 8.91
N TRP A 128 5.91 -5.91 9.45
CA TRP A 128 7.32 -6.29 9.55
C TRP A 128 7.55 -7.45 10.51
N LEU A 129 6.92 -7.43 11.68
CA LEU A 129 7.03 -8.52 12.68
C LEU A 129 6.35 -9.81 12.21
N ASN A 130 5.46 -9.75 11.25
CA ASN A 130 4.59 -10.84 10.82
C ASN A 130 4.61 -10.98 9.30
N SER A 131 5.79 -10.97 8.70
CA SER A 131 5.99 -10.96 7.24
C SER A 131 5.28 -12.10 6.48
N ASP A 132 5.00 -13.20 7.17
CA ASP A 132 4.31 -14.38 6.59
C ASP A 132 2.79 -14.35 6.79
N PHE A 133 2.24 -13.30 7.39
CA PHE A 133 0.83 -13.24 7.71
C PHE A 133 -0.04 -12.97 6.49
N ALA A 134 -1.12 -13.72 6.43
CA ALA A 134 -2.21 -13.45 5.48
C ALA A 134 -2.95 -12.16 5.83
N ALA A 135 -3.57 -11.53 4.82
CA ALA A 135 -4.39 -10.33 4.97
C ALA A 135 -5.43 -10.44 6.10
N LYS A 136 -6.06 -11.62 6.26
CA LYS A 136 -6.99 -11.88 7.35
C LYS A 136 -6.36 -11.60 8.73
N ARG A 137 -5.13 -12.02 8.97
CA ARG A 137 -4.46 -11.81 10.26
C ARG A 137 -4.17 -10.33 10.51
N ILE A 138 -3.82 -9.58 9.47
CA ILE A 138 -3.61 -8.13 9.59
C ILE A 138 -4.93 -7.42 9.93
N ASN A 139 -6.04 -7.81 9.30
CA ASN A 139 -7.38 -7.29 9.66
C ASN A 139 -7.72 -7.60 11.11
N ASP A 140 -7.56 -8.87 11.55
CA ASP A 140 -7.85 -9.29 12.91
C ASP A 140 -7.01 -8.49 13.95
N LEU A 141 -5.72 -8.25 13.67
CA LEU A 141 -4.85 -7.44 14.53
C LEU A 141 -5.30 -5.97 14.55
N ALA A 142 -5.63 -5.39 13.39
CA ALA A 142 -6.08 -4.01 13.30
C ALA A 142 -7.39 -3.78 14.08
N GLU A 143 -8.34 -4.71 13.97
CA GLU A 143 -9.61 -4.65 14.71
C GLU A 143 -9.40 -4.80 16.23
N ASN A 144 -8.44 -5.61 16.66
CA ASN A 144 -8.20 -5.87 18.08
C ASN A 144 -7.33 -4.80 18.77
N GLU A 145 -6.28 -4.33 18.09
CA GLU A 145 -5.28 -3.44 18.68
C GLU A 145 -5.54 -1.97 18.38
N MET A 146 -6.14 -1.66 17.22
CA MET A 146 -6.38 -0.29 16.73
C MET A 146 -7.83 -0.08 16.26
N PRO A 147 -8.87 -0.53 17.03
CA PRO A 147 -10.27 -0.57 16.56
C PRO A 147 -10.83 0.79 16.15
N TYR A 148 -10.44 1.85 16.87
CA TYR A 148 -10.87 3.22 16.56
C TYR A 148 -10.40 3.65 15.17
N TYR A 149 -9.13 3.49 14.87
CA TYR A 149 -8.56 3.92 13.59
C TYR A 149 -8.98 3.02 12.45
N THR A 150 -9.05 1.70 12.68
CA THR A 150 -9.54 0.71 11.70
C THR A 150 -10.92 1.11 11.19
N LYS A 151 -11.84 1.42 12.12
CA LYS A 151 -13.19 1.86 11.77
C LYS A 151 -13.21 3.25 11.14
N LYS A 152 -12.46 4.22 11.72
CA LYS A 152 -12.45 5.62 11.26
C LYS A 152 -11.96 5.73 9.82
N PHE A 153 -10.95 4.97 9.45
CA PHE A 153 -10.33 5.02 8.12
C PHE A 153 -10.92 4.02 7.13
N GLY A 154 -11.78 3.10 7.61
CA GLY A 154 -12.22 1.98 6.77
C GLY A 154 -11.01 1.18 6.29
N PHE A 155 -10.07 0.86 7.22
CA PHE A 155 -8.89 0.09 6.88
C PHE A 155 -9.26 -1.33 6.52
N GLU A 156 -8.68 -1.81 5.41
CA GLU A 156 -8.84 -3.19 4.95
C GLU A 156 -7.53 -3.76 4.39
N ALA A 157 -7.34 -5.06 4.60
CA ALA A 157 -6.28 -5.87 3.99
C ALA A 157 -6.88 -7.00 3.14
N PHE A 158 -6.31 -7.23 1.95
CA PHE A 158 -6.75 -8.20 0.95
C PHE A 158 -5.65 -9.15 0.53
#